data_7d678474248f2d2fb6c6fc84067efa0e
#
_entry.id   7d678474248f2d2fb6c6fc84067efa0e
#
_cell.length_a   1.000
_cell.length_b   1.000
_cell.length_c   1.000
_cell.angle_alpha   90.00
_cell.angle_beta   90.00
_cell.angle_gamma   90.00
#
_symmetry.space_group_name_H-M   'P 1'
#
loop_
_entity.id
_entity.type
_entity.pdbx_description
1 polymer ?
#
loop_
_entity_poly.entity_id
_entity_poly.type
_entity_poly.pdbx_seq_one_letter_code
_entity_poly.pdbx_strand_id
1 'polypeptide(L)'
;RNDNEKTEVKLEFRIGINMGDVVMKDGNLLGDGVNIAARLEALAQPNGISISKSVYDLVVPKTKVSFNDLGVQKVKQNTFHAYDILLDPSQKRRIKSQSALNIPMVAGIAALFIILMGGAFYFNYNTQVTESVDKSENNIDELPIILVKPLNNLGSTDNAINIAITE
;
A
#
# COMPACT_ATOMS: atom_id res chain seq x y z
N ARG A 1 -13.12 46.16 -0.69
CA ARG A 1 -12.23 47.34 -0.64
C ARG A 1 -11.36 47.44 -1.88
N ASN A 2 -10.89 46.28 -2.38
CA ASN A 2 -10.06 46.21 -3.59
C ASN A 2 -10.88 46.41 -4.90
N ASP A 3 -12.18 46.23 -4.87
CA ASP A 3 -13.06 46.35 -6.04
C ASP A 3 -13.39 47.82 -6.42
N ASN A 4 -13.07 48.78 -5.54
CA ASN A 4 -13.34 50.21 -5.77
C ASN A 4 -12.10 50.97 -6.29
N GLU A 5 -10.93 50.33 -6.37
CA GLU A 5 -9.74 50.97 -6.93
C GLU A 5 -9.63 50.64 -8.42
N LYS A 6 -9.51 51.70 -9.23
CA LYS A 6 -9.28 51.63 -10.69
C LYS A 6 -7.84 51.20 -11.02
N THR A 7 -7.31 50.23 -10.30
CA THR A 7 -5.99 49.70 -10.56
C THR A 7 -6.09 48.47 -11.46
N GLU A 8 -5.28 48.37 -12.50
CA GLU A 8 -5.21 47.21 -13.43
C GLU A 8 -4.78 45.91 -12.75
N VAL A 9 -4.21 46.00 -11.53
CA VAL A 9 -3.69 44.85 -10.79
C VAL A 9 -4.56 44.62 -9.55
N LYS A 10 -5.29 43.50 -9.55
CA LYS A 10 -6.05 43.03 -8.39
C LYS A 10 -5.14 42.26 -7.44
N LEU A 11 -4.99 42.74 -6.21
CA LEU A 11 -4.25 42.04 -5.16
C LEU A 11 -5.13 40.98 -4.51
N GLU A 12 -4.61 39.76 -4.43
CA GLU A 12 -5.27 38.65 -3.76
C GLU A 12 -4.40 38.15 -2.59
N PHE A 13 -5.02 38.02 -1.44
CA PHE A 13 -4.37 37.57 -0.23
C PHE A 13 -4.87 36.18 0.18
N ARG A 14 -3.99 35.41 0.82
CA ARG A 14 -4.34 34.18 1.50
C ARG A 14 -3.92 34.32 2.95
N ILE A 15 -4.74 33.87 3.86
CA ILE A 15 -4.49 34.00 5.30
C ILE A 15 -4.62 32.63 5.95
N GLY A 16 -3.55 32.21 6.64
CA GLY A 16 -3.53 31.00 7.48
C GLY A 16 -3.40 31.40 8.94
N ILE A 17 -4.31 30.94 9.80
CA ILE A 17 -4.25 31.24 11.23
C ILE A 17 -4.17 29.95 12.03
N ASN A 18 -3.14 29.87 12.87
CA ASN A 18 -2.95 28.79 13.82
C ASN A 18 -2.63 29.33 15.20
N MET A 19 -2.94 28.56 16.21
CA MET A 19 -2.51 28.77 17.59
C MET A 19 -1.63 27.60 18.02
N GLY A 20 -0.43 27.90 18.48
CA GLY A 20 0.54 26.90 18.92
C GLY A 20 1.82 27.55 19.44
N ASP A 21 2.68 26.76 20.00
CA ASP A 21 3.95 27.21 20.54
C ASP A 21 4.89 27.69 19.45
N VAL A 22 5.54 28.82 19.69
CA VAL A 22 6.55 29.39 18.81
C VAL A 22 7.80 29.75 19.61
N VAL A 23 8.95 29.55 19.00
CA VAL A 23 10.25 29.94 19.54
C VAL A 23 10.85 31.02 18.65
N MET A 24 11.30 32.10 19.26
CA MET A 24 12.05 33.13 18.55
C MET A 24 13.54 32.81 18.65
N LYS A 25 14.20 32.65 17.53
CA LYS A 25 15.64 32.44 17.43
C LYS A 25 16.21 33.26 16.28
N ASP A 26 17.20 34.07 16.58
CA ASP A 26 17.92 34.94 15.62
C ASP A 26 16.96 35.79 14.77
N GLY A 27 15.90 36.36 15.40
CA GLY A 27 14.88 37.16 14.73
C GLY A 27 13.85 36.37 13.91
N ASN A 28 13.97 35.04 13.87
CA ASN A 28 13.03 34.15 13.16
C ASN A 28 12.07 33.47 14.12
N LEU A 29 10.82 33.30 13.66
CA LEU A 29 9.83 32.51 14.36
C LEU A 29 9.93 31.04 13.90
N LEU A 30 10.19 30.15 14.84
CA LEU A 30 10.32 28.71 14.60
C LEU A 30 9.30 27.94 15.44
N GLY A 31 8.89 26.81 14.95
CA GLY A 31 8.00 25.88 15.67
C GLY A 31 6.95 25.26 14.76
N ASP A 32 6.34 24.19 15.24
CA ASP A 32 5.27 23.48 14.51
C ASP A 32 4.06 24.38 14.29
N GLY A 33 3.79 25.29 15.23
CA GLY A 33 2.73 26.30 15.10
C GLY A 33 2.88 27.17 13.86
N VAL A 34 4.11 27.63 13.57
CA VAL A 34 4.43 28.46 12.40
C VAL A 34 4.30 27.63 11.11
N ASN A 35 4.78 26.40 11.12
CA ASN A 35 4.68 25.50 9.97
C ASN A 35 3.21 25.17 9.61
N ILE A 36 2.36 24.97 10.62
CA ILE A 36 0.92 24.75 10.40
C ILE A 36 0.27 26.01 9.84
N ALA A 37 0.60 27.21 10.35
CA ALA A 37 0.06 28.48 9.84
C ALA A 37 0.41 28.69 8.37
N ALA A 38 1.67 28.44 7.98
CA ALA A 38 2.11 28.54 6.59
C ALA A 38 1.35 27.56 5.65
N ARG A 39 1.01 26.38 6.17
CA ARG A 39 0.23 25.41 5.39
C ARG A 39 -1.23 25.76 5.28
N LEU A 40 -1.81 26.33 6.32
CA LEU A 40 -3.17 26.87 6.27
C LEU A 40 -3.26 28.02 5.26
N GLU A 41 -2.24 28.89 5.21
CA GLU A 41 -2.15 29.93 4.20
C GLU A 41 -2.11 29.33 2.79
N ALA A 42 -1.24 28.36 2.54
CA ALA A 42 -1.15 27.68 1.25
C ALA A 42 -2.44 26.93 0.87
N LEU A 43 -3.22 26.48 1.86
CA LEU A 43 -4.50 25.80 1.68
C LEU A 43 -5.64 26.82 1.39
N ALA A 44 -5.52 28.04 1.89
CA ALA A 44 -6.55 29.08 1.73
C ALA A 44 -6.81 29.42 0.27
N GLN A 45 -8.06 29.72 -0.06
CA GLN A 45 -8.42 30.25 -1.38
C GLN A 45 -7.90 31.69 -1.55
N PRO A 46 -7.72 32.17 -2.77
CA PRO A 46 -7.49 33.60 -3.01
C PRO A 46 -8.57 34.43 -2.30
N ASN A 47 -8.15 35.45 -1.55
CA ASN A 47 -9.01 36.28 -0.68
C ASN A 47 -9.72 35.49 0.43
N GLY A 48 -9.22 34.29 0.78
CA GLY A 48 -9.79 33.42 1.80
C GLY A 48 -8.94 33.34 3.06
N ILE A 49 -9.55 32.81 4.11
CA ILE A 49 -8.94 32.60 5.43
C ILE A 49 -9.15 31.15 5.82
N SER A 50 -8.06 30.44 6.07
CA SER A 50 -8.08 29.08 6.62
C SER A 50 -7.52 29.06 8.04
N ILE A 51 -8.16 28.34 8.94
CA ILE A 51 -7.83 28.29 10.35
C ILE A 51 -7.66 26.85 10.82
N SER A 52 -6.85 26.64 11.87
CA SER A 52 -6.73 25.36 12.53
C SER A 52 -7.94 25.07 13.43
N LYS A 53 -8.10 23.79 13.81
CA LYS A 53 -9.13 23.38 14.77
C LYS A 53 -9.02 24.12 16.11
N SER A 54 -7.83 24.34 16.62
CA SER A 54 -7.60 25.07 17.87
C SER A 54 -8.12 26.51 17.79
N VAL A 55 -7.92 27.18 16.66
CA VAL A 55 -8.49 28.52 16.40
C VAL A 55 -10.00 28.45 16.23
N TYR A 56 -10.49 27.45 15.45
CA TYR A 56 -11.92 27.23 15.23
C TYR A 56 -12.69 27.11 16.56
N ASP A 57 -12.22 26.24 17.47
CA ASP A 57 -12.87 26.01 18.77
C ASP A 57 -12.94 27.27 19.63
N LEU A 58 -11.96 28.18 19.48
CA LEU A 58 -11.95 29.46 20.19
C LEU A 58 -12.91 30.51 19.61
N VAL A 59 -13.07 30.52 18.30
CA VAL A 59 -13.80 31.60 17.63
C VAL A 59 -15.26 31.27 17.38
N VAL A 60 -15.63 30.01 17.21
CA VAL A 60 -17.01 29.57 16.97
C VAL A 60 -18.00 30.13 17.98
N PRO A 61 -17.76 30.06 19.30
CA PRO A 61 -18.73 30.58 20.27
C PRO A 61 -18.80 32.11 20.31
N LYS A 62 -17.85 32.80 19.66
CA LYS A 62 -17.72 34.27 19.73
C LYS A 62 -18.08 34.97 18.43
N THR A 63 -18.39 34.24 17.35
CA THR A 63 -18.65 34.82 16.05
C THR A 63 -19.86 34.16 15.39
N LYS A 64 -20.50 34.91 14.48
CA LYS A 64 -21.63 34.42 13.68
C LYS A 64 -21.22 34.06 12.25
N VAL A 65 -19.91 34.06 11.93
CA VAL A 65 -19.45 33.68 10.60
C VAL A 65 -19.64 32.17 10.38
N SER A 66 -19.84 31.79 9.13
CA SER A 66 -19.94 30.39 8.75
C SER A 66 -18.57 29.81 8.47
N PHE A 67 -18.44 28.52 8.71
CA PHE A 67 -17.19 27.78 8.48
C PHE A 67 -17.43 26.63 7.51
N ASN A 68 -16.42 26.31 6.73
CA ASN A 68 -16.38 25.12 5.90
C ASN A 68 -15.33 24.16 6.43
N ASP A 69 -15.74 22.98 6.84
CA ASP A 69 -14.83 21.93 7.31
C ASP A 69 -14.05 21.34 6.12
N LEU A 70 -12.75 21.47 6.15
CA LEU A 70 -11.83 20.92 5.15
C LEU A 70 -11.30 19.53 5.55
N GLY A 71 -11.64 19.07 6.76
CA GLY A 71 -11.20 17.80 7.30
C GLY A 71 -9.73 17.80 7.75
N VAL A 72 -9.24 16.60 8.02
CA VAL A 72 -7.87 16.39 8.45
C VAL A 72 -6.91 16.47 7.26
N GLN A 73 -5.95 17.37 7.37
CA GLN A 73 -4.87 17.56 6.41
C GLN A 73 -3.62 16.85 6.91
N LYS A 74 -3.01 16.06 6.05
CA LYS A 74 -1.75 15.36 6.37
C LYS A 74 -0.60 15.97 5.58
N VAL A 75 0.42 16.40 6.29
CA VAL A 75 1.62 16.95 5.65
C VAL A 75 2.85 16.36 6.32
N LYS A 76 3.60 15.55 5.57
CA LYS A 76 4.75 14.79 6.06
C LYS A 76 4.34 13.97 7.31
N GLN A 77 4.88 14.32 8.48
CA GLN A 77 4.63 13.61 9.74
C GLN A 77 3.52 14.26 10.59
N ASN A 78 3.09 15.47 10.27
CA ASN A 78 2.12 16.23 11.04
C ASN A 78 0.72 16.16 10.41
N THR A 79 -0.29 16.01 11.24
CA THR A 79 -1.70 16.08 10.85
C THR A 79 -2.36 17.23 11.60
N PHE A 80 -3.21 18.00 10.92
CA PHE A 80 -4.00 19.05 11.50
C PHE A 80 -5.37 19.12 10.84
N HIS A 81 -6.38 19.52 11.57
CA HIS A 81 -7.72 19.74 11.04
C HIS A 81 -7.86 21.22 10.64
N ALA A 82 -8.36 21.47 9.45
CA ALA A 82 -8.47 22.80 8.85
C ALA A 82 -9.92 23.18 8.59
N TYR A 83 -10.22 24.47 8.71
CA TYR A 83 -11.50 25.07 8.38
C TYR A 83 -11.30 26.33 7.57
N ASP A 84 -12.13 26.58 6.54
CA ASP A 84 -12.21 27.87 5.89
C ASP A 84 -13.24 28.75 6.63
N ILE A 85 -12.94 30.03 6.78
CA ILE A 85 -13.93 31.04 7.16
C ILE A 85 -14.65 31.48 5.89
N LEU A 86 -15.97 31.30 5.85
CA LEU A 86 -16.80 31.72 4.72
C LEU A 86 -17.18 33.19 4.88
N LEU A 87 -16.51 34.04 4.13
CA LEU A 87 -16.88 35.47 4.01
C LEU A 87 -18.09 35.62 3.10
N ASP A 88 -18.27 34.69 2.17
CA ASP A 88 -19.43 34.55 1.29
C ASP A 88 -19.84 33.08 1.22
N PRO A 89 -21.15 32.75 1.31
CA PRO A 89 -21.64 31.36 1.22
C PRO A 89 -21.24 30.63 -0.08
N SER A 90 -21.02 31.39 -1.16
CA SER A 90 -20.57 30.82 -2.45
C SER A 90 -19.14 30.24 -2.40
N GLN A 91 -18.33 30.62 -1.42
CA GLN A 91 -16.95 30.17 -1.24
C GLN A 91 -16.84 28.75 -0.69
N LYS A 92 -17.95 28.08 -0.41
CA LYS A 92 -17.94 26.71 0.12
C LYS A 92 -17.37 25.74 -0.90
N ARG A 93 -16.21 25.16 -0.61
CA ARG A 93 -15.54 24.18 -1.43
C ARG A 93 -15.49 22.81 -0.75
N ARG A 94 -15.43 21.76 -1.55
CA ARG A 94 -15.07 20.41 -1.07
C ARG A 94 -13.64 20.14 -1.44
N ILE A 95 -12.79 19.91 -0.45
CA ILE A 95 -11.47 19.35 -0.70
C ILE A 95 -11.64 17.84 -0.83
N LYS A 96 -11.21 17.27 -1.96
CA LYS A 96 -11.01 15.81 -2.04
C LYS A 96 -9.91 15.47 -1.02
N SER A 97 -10.29 14.81 0.06
CA SER A 97 -9.31 14.17 0.96
C SER A 97 -8.40 13.29 0.13
N GLN A 98 -7.09 13.53 0.17
CA GLN A 98 -6.09 12.75 -0.59
C GLN A 98 -5.82 11.36 0.02
N SER A 99 -6.73 10.83 0.78
CA SER A 99 -6.56 9.52 1.44
C SER A 99 -7.46 8.43 0.88
N ALA A 100 -7.59 8.36 -0.44
CA ALA A 100 -8.02 7.12 -1.05
C ALA A 100 -6.81 6.53 -1.80
N LEU A 101 -6.01 5.70 -1.12
CA LEU A 101 -5.35 4.62 -1.83
C LEU A 101 -6.45 3.97 -2.68
N ASN A 102 -6.26 3.96 -3.99
CA ASN A 102 -7.19 3.28 -4.89
C ASN A 102 -7.15 1.78 -4.56
N ILE A 103 -7.91 1.38 -3.56
CA ILE A 103 -8.07 -0.01 -3.12
C ILE A 103 -8.27 -0.97 -4.30
N PRO A 104 -9.07 -0.63 -5.35
CA PRO A 104 -9.19 -1.50 -6.52
C PRO A 104 -7.87 -1.69 -7.28
N MET A 105 -7.00 -0.68 -7.35
CA MET A 105 -5.72 -0.81 -8.04
C MET A 105 -4.73 -1.69 -7.26
N VAL A 106 -4.68 -1.54 -5.94
CA VAL A 106 -3.83 -2.38 -5.07
C VAL A 106 -4.35 -3.83 -5.06
N ALA A 107 -5.67 -4.03 -5.00
CA ALA A 107 -6.28 -5.36 -5.10
C ALA A 107 -6.01 -6.02 -6.45
N GLY A 108 -6.04 -5.27 -7.55
CA GLY A 108 -5.71 -5.77 -8.88
C GLY A 108 -4.25 -6.23 -9.00
N ILE A 109 -3.31 -5.47 -8.45
CA ILE A 109 -1.89 -5.84 -8.44
C ILE A 109 -1.66 -7.08 -7.57
N ALA A 110 -2.28 -7.16 -6.39
CA ALA A 110 -2.19 -8.32 -5.52
C ALA A 110 -2.77 -9.59 -6.17
N ALA A 111 -3.91 -9.49 -6.84
CA ALA A 111 -4.50 -10.61 -7.59
C ALA A 111 -3.59 -11.09 -8.72
N LEU A 112 -2.98 -10.17 -9.46
CA LEU A 112 -2.04 -10.50 -10.53
C LEU A 112 -0.79 -11.21 -9.98
N PHE A 113 -0.27 -10.77 -8.84
CA PHE A 113 0.84 -11.44 -8.15
C PHE A 113 0.49 -12.86 -7.70
N ILE A 114 -0.70 -13.07 -7.17
CA ILE A 114 -1.18 -14.41 -6.75
C ILE A 114 -1.29 -15.34 -7.96
N ILE A 115 -1.81 -14.85 -9.09
CA ILE A 115 -1.93 -15.64 -10.33
C ILE A 115 -0.55 -16.02 -10.87
N LEU A 116 0.41 -15.09 -10.89
CA LEU A 116 1.77 -15.35 -11.36
C LEU A 116 2.52 -16.32 -10.45
N MET A 117 2.42 -16.15 -9.12
CA MET A 117 3.03 -17.06 -8.15
C MET A 117 2.38 -18.46 -8.20
N GLY A 118 1.05 -18.53 -8.29
CA GLY A 118 0.32 -19.78 -8.45
C GLY A 118 0.66 -20.50 -9.76
N GLY A 119 0.77 -19.77 -10.86
CA GLY A 119 1.17 -20.30 -12.16
C GLY A 119 2.61 -20.83 -12.14
N ALA A 120 3.55 -20.10 -11.56
CA ALA A 120 4.94 -20.53 -11.42
C ALA A 120 5.07 -21.78 -10.52
N PHE A 121 4.30 -21.82 -9.42
CA PHE A 121 4.27 -22.97 -8.53
C PHE A 121 3.67 -24.19 -9.24
N TYR A 122 2.56 -24.04 -9.97
CA TYR A 122 1.94 -25.13 -10.75
C TYR A 122 2.87 -25.64 -11.83
N PHE A 123 3.57 -24.76 -12.54
CA PHE A 123 4.53 -25.12 -13.57
C PHE A 123 5.73 -25.92 -12.97
N ASN A 124 6.29 -25.43 -11.85
CA ASN A 124 7.37 -26.12 -11.16
C ASN A 124 6.94 -27.48 -10.61
N TYR A 125 5.73 -27.56 -10.05
CA TYR A 125 5.18 -28.83 -9.55
C TYR A 125 5.02 -29.85 -10.68
N ASN A 126 4.51 -29.44 -11.83
CA ASN A 126 4.26 -30.34 -12.96
C ASN A 126 5.55 -30.82 -13.64
N THR A 127 6.60 -29.99 -13.66
CA THR A 127 7.92 -30.41 -14.16
C THR A 127 8.59 -31.45 -13.28
N GLN A 128 8.42 -31.35 -11.95
CA GLN A 128 8.99 -32.35 -11.03
C GLN A 128 8.30 -33.71 -11.13
N VAL A 129 6.98 -33.71 -11.41
CA VAL A 129 6.23 -34.97 -11.58
C VAL A 129 6.63 -35.70 -12.88
N THR A 130 6.94 -34.96 -13.93
CA THR A 130 7.34 -35.55 -15.22
C THR A 130 8.74 -36.16 -15.12
N GLU A 131 9.65 -35.53 -14.37
CA GLU A 131 11.02 -36.04 -14.21
C GLU A 131 11.07 -37.30 -13.34
N SER A 132 10.18 -37.45 -12.37
CA SER A 132 10.09 -38.63 -11.50
C SER A 132 9.50 -39.86 -12.22
N VAL A 133 8.60 -39.66 -13.21
CA VAL A 133 8.04 -40.74 -14.00
C VAL A 133 9.06 -41.29 -15.01
N ASP A 134 9.83 -40.41 -15.66
CA ASP A 134 10.86 -40.81 -16.64
C ASP A 134 12.04 -41.55 -15.97
N LYS A 135 12.39 -41.19 -14.74
CA LYS A 135 13.42 -41.92 -13.96
C LYS A 135 12.98 -43.29 -13.49
N SER A 136 11.66 -43.53 -13.34
CA SER A 136 11.12 -44.83 -12.94
C SER A 136 11.09 -45.83 -14.09
N GLU A 137 10.94 -45.34 -15.34
CA GLU A 137 10.84 -46.19 -16.52
C GLU A 137 12.22 -46.66 -17.01
N ASN A 138 13.29 -45.93 -16.78
CA ASN A 138 14.64 -46.27 -17.16
C ASN A 138 15.39 -47.22 -16.16
N ASN A 139 14.76 -47.59 -15.04
CA ASN A 139 15.38 -48.45 -14.04
C ASN A 139 14.96 -49.92 -14.15
N ILE A 140 14.23 -50.30 -15.20
CA ILE A 140 13.79 -51.68 -15.42
C ILE A 140 14.89 -52.55 -16.09
N ASP A 141 15.89 -51.91 -16.68
CA ASP A 141 16.96 -52.63 -17.42
C ASP A 141 18.12 -53.14 -16.58
N GLU A 142 18.19 -52.91 -15.29
CA GLU A 142 19.21 -53.39 -14.40
C GLU A 142 18.70 -54.38 -13.31
N LEU A 143 17.84 -55.30 -13.69
CA LEU A 143 17.61 -56.44 -12.81
C LEU A 143 18.79 -57.44 -12.98
N PRO A 144 19.42 -57.87 -11.91
CA PRO A 144 20.51 -58.81 -12.00
C PRO A 144 20.01 -60.14 -12.58
N ILE A 145 20.52 -60.51 -13.76
CA ILE A 145 20.25 -61.81 -14.37
C ILE A 145 20.95 -62.85 -13.52
N ILE A 146 20.21 -63.60 -12.72
CA ILE A 146 20.76 -64.76 -11.98
C ILE A 146 20.84 -65.92 -12.96
N LEU A 147 22.05 -66.20 -13.43
CA LEU A 147 22.33 -67.37 -14.25
C LEU A 147 22.40 -68.62 -13.35
N VAL A 148 21.31 -69.36 -13.31
CA VAL A 148 21.32 -70.66 -12.59
C VAL A 148 22.00 -71.72 -13.46
N LYS A 149 23.23 -72.07 -13.15
CA LYS A 149 23.90 -73.19 -13.80
C LYS A 149 23.31 -74.52 -13.30
N PRO A 150 22.79 -75.38 -14.17
CA PRO A 150 22.28 -76.66 -13.72
C PRO A 150 23.45 -77.54 -13.16
N LEU A 151 23.28 -78.10 -11.99
CA LEU A 151 24.15 -79.10 -11.42
C LEU A 151 24.00 -80.39 -12.19
N ASN A 152 24.98 -80.72 -12.99
CA ASN A 152 25.06 -82.05 -13.63
C ASN A 152 25.33 -83.08 -12.57
N ASN A 153 24.38 -83.93 -12.38
CA ASN A 153 24.39 -85.34 -12.11
C ASN A 153 25.32 -85.85 -11.03
N LEU A 154 24.80 -86.16 -9.90
CA LEU A 154 25.21 -87.27 -9.06
C LEU A 154 24.01 -88.17 -8.82
N GLY A 155 23.99 -89.27 -9.62
CA GLY A 155 23.33 -90.52 -9.31
C GLY A 155 21.87 -90.53 -9.01
N SER A 156 21.13 -91.03 -9.96
CA SER A 156 19.88 -91.76 -9.87
C SER A 156 18.96 -91.47 -8.65
N THR A 157 17.82 -91.31 -9.04
CA THR A 157 16.51 -91.47 -8.39
C THR A 157 15.85 -90.20 -7.84
N ASP A 158 14.74 -89.96 -8.48
CA ASP A 158 13.53 -89.28 -8.00
C ASP A 158 13.49 -87.79 -7.66
N ASN A 159 12.80 -87.04 -8.53
CA ASN A 159 12.00 -85.93 -8.28
C ASN A 159 12.43 -84.92 -7.17
N ALA A 160 13.34 -84.05 -7.53
CA ALA A 160 13.51 -82.82 -6.75
C ALA A 160 13.00 -81.61 -7.51
N ILE A 161 11.92 -81.09 -7.07
CA ILE A 161 11.41 -79.82 -7.47
C ILE A 161 12.28 -78.74 -6.90
N ASN A 162 13.03 -78.00 -7.73
CA ASN A 162 13.82 -76.87 -7.30
C ASN A 162 12.90 -75.65 -7.22
N ILE A 163 12.52 -75.29 -6.02
CA ILE A 163 11.89 -74.02 -5.71
C ILE A 163 12.97 -73.01 -5.44
N ALA A 164 13.17 -72.06 -6.32
CA ALA A 164 14.00 -70.90 -6.05
C ALA A 164 13.17 -69.91 -5.21
N ILE A 165 13.58 -69.72 -3.97
CA ILE A 165 13.05 -68.66 -3.13
C ILE A 165 13.95 -67.45 -3.30
N THR A 166 13.43 -66.35 -3.79
CA THR A 166 14.06 -65.02 -3.76
C THR A 166 13.58 -64.33 -2.51
N GLU A 167 14.50 -63.93 -1.65
CA GLU A 167 14.32 -62.83 -0.73
C GLU A 167 14.75 -61.51 -1.38
#